data_65b0f00826c4a216194ed496e07d5eed
#
_entry.id   65b0f00826c4a216194ed496e07d5eed
#
_cell.length_a   1.000
_cell.length_b   1.000
_cell.length_c   1.000
_cell.angle_alpha   90.00
_cell.angle_beta   90.00
_cell.angle_gamma   90.00
#
_symmetry.space_group_name_H-M   'P 1'
#
loop_
_entity.id
_entity.type
_entity.pdbx_description
1 polymer ?
#
loop_
_entity_poly.entity_id
_entity_poly.type
_entity_poly.pdbx_seq_one_letter_code
_entity_poly.pdbx_strand_id
1 'polypeptide(L)' 'MLRYRIALYRAKGCYFAHVPELPGCVARGATEVEAVENARVAIRSYLWIMQVLAGDRATVELEIKA' A
#
# COMPACT_ATOMS: atom_id res chain seq x y z
N MET A 1 -13.50 8.74 -9.49
CA MET A 1 -13.22 8.22 -8.15
C MET A 1 -12.67 6.82 -8.24
N LEU A 2 -11.49 6.61 -7.71
CA LEU A 2 -10.86 5.30 -7.72
C LEU A 2 -11.37 4.46 -6.57
N ARG A 3 -11.73 3.22 -6.87
CA ARG A 3 -12.18 2.28 -5.86
C ARG A 3 -11.21 1.12 -5.78
N TYR A 4 -10.78 0.83 -4.58
CA TYR A 4 -9.91 -0.31 -4.32
C TYR A 4 -10.58 -1.23 -3.33
N ARG A 5 -10.45 -2.51 -3.58
CA ARG A 5 -10.95 -3.50 -2.65
C ARG A 5 -9.87 -3.77 -1.62
N ILE A 6 -10.30 -3.89 -0.38
CA ILE A 6 -9.41 -4.20 0.72
C ILE A 6 -9.79 -5.57 1.25
N ALA A 7 -8.87 -6.51 1.15
CA ALA A 7 -9.05 -7.83 1.71
C ALA A 7 -8.53 -7.82 3.15
N LEU A 8 -9.40 -8.17 4.08
CA LEU A 8 -9.04 -8.23 5.49
C LEU A 8 -8.87 -9.67 5.92
N TYR A 9 -7.83 -9.92 6.69
CA TYR A 9 -7.67 -11.22 7.34
C TYR A 9 -6.98 -11.04 8.68
N ARG A 10 -7.20 -12.01 9.53
CA ARG A 10 -6.71 -12.01 10.89
C ARG A 10 -5.65 -13.08 11.05
N ALA A 11 -4.54 -12.70 11.66
CA ALA A 11 -3.47 -13.64 11.94
C ALA A 11 -2.70 -13.17 13.18
N LYS A 12 -2.44 -14.09 14.09
CA LYS A 12 -1.60 -13.84 15.27
C LYS A 12 -2.01 -12.60 16.06
N GLY A 13 -3.32 -12.45 16.27
CA GLY A 13 -3.85 -11.35 17.07
C GLY A 13 -3.84 -9.98 16.41
N CYS A 14 -3.50 -9.93 15.13
CA CYS A 14 -3.54 -8.70 14.35
C CYS A 14 -4.46 -8.85 13.17
N TYR A 15 -4.85 -7.73 12.61
CA TYR A 15 -5.60 -7.70 11.36
C TYR A 15 -4.70 -7.17 10.27
N PHE A 16 -4.80 -7.77 9.09
CA PHE A 16 -4.06 -7.36 7.92
C PHE A 16 -5.04 -6.92 6.85
N ALA A 17 -4.72 -5.81 6.21
CA ALA A 17 -5.49 -5.29 5.10
C ALA A 17 -4.59 -5.32 3.87
N HIS A 18 -5.06 -5.99 2.82
CA HIS A 18 -4.31 -6.14 1.59
C HIS A 18 -5.12 -5.55 0.45
N VAL A 19 -4.46 -4.84 -0.44
CA VAL A 19 -5.09 -4.25 -1.61
C VAL A 19 -4.61 -5.03 -2.83
N PRO A 20 -5.44 -5.97 -3.35
CA PRO A 20 -5.00 -6.84 -4.46
C PRO A 20 -4.63 -6.08 -5.72
N GLU A 21 -5.27 -4.95 -5.98
CA GLU A 21 -5.00 -4.16 -7.17
C GLU A 21 -3.65 -3.43 -7.12
N LEU A 22 -3.08 -3.31 -5.93
CA LEU A 22 -1.82 -2.60 -5.75
C LEU A 22 -0.78 -3.55 -5.15
N PRO A 23 0.10 -4.09 -5.98
CA PRO A 23 1.09 -5.06 -5.49
C PRO A 23 1.95 -4.50 -4.37
N GLY A 24 2.06 -5.26 -3.30
CA GLY A 24 2.86 -4.86 -2.15
C GLY A 24 2.16 -3.90 -1.19
N CYS A 25 0.92 -3.52 -1.46
CA CYS A 25 0.18 -2.62 -0.59
C CYS A 25 -0.52 -3.42 0.49
N VAL A 26 0.11 -3.49 1.65
CA VAL A 26 -0.40 -4.23 2.81
C VAL A 26 -0.27 -3.34 4.04
N ALA A 27 -1.27 -3.41 4.91
CA ALA A 27 -1.24 -2.68 6.16
C ALA A 27 -1.66 -3.60 7.29
N ARG A 28 -1.32 -3.23 8.50
CA ARG A 28 -1.61 -4.00 9.70
C ARG A 28 -2.22 -3.11 10.75
N GLY A 29 -3.06 -3.69 11.58
CA GLY A 29 -3.65 -3.00 12.71
C GLY A 29 -4.08 -3.97 13.80
N ALA A 30 -4.27 -3.45 14.99
CA ALA A 30 -4.74 -4.25 16.11
C ALA A 30 -6.24 -4.55 16.00
N THR A 31 -6.96 -3.75 15.23
CA THR A 31 -8.39 -3.93 14.96
C THR A 31 -8.63 -3.84 13.46
N GLU A 32 -9.82 -4.29 13.02
CA GLU A 32 -10.19 -4.16 11.62
C GLU A 32 -10.20 -2.70 11.18
N VAL A 33 -10.77 -1.83 11.99
CA VAL A 33 -10.84 -0.41 11.68
C VAL A 33 -9.45 0.17 11.52
N GLU A 34 -8.55 -0.17 12.43
CA GLU A 34 -7.18 0.33 12.38
C GLU A 34 -6.46 -0.17 11.12
N ALA A 35 -6.63 -1.46 10.79
CA ALA A 35 -6.02 -2.02 9.59
C ALA A 35 -6.53 -1.33 8.33
N VAL A 36 -7.83 -1.06 8.26
CA VAL A 36 -8.42 -0.37 7.11
C VAL A 36 -7.92 1.06 7.02
N GLU A 37 -7.85 1.76 8.15
CA GLU A 37 -7.35 3.13 8.15
C GLU A 37 -5.88 3.18 7.73
N ASN A 38 -5.08 2.23 8.21
CA ASN A 38 -3.68 2.13 7.80
C ASN A 38 -3.55 1.79 6.32
N ALA A 39 -4.47 0.96 5.81
CA ALA A 39 -4.49 0.64 4.38
C ALA A 39 -4.82 1.88 3.54
N ARG A 40 -5.73 2.72 4.01
CA ARG A 40 -6.04 3.97 3.30
C ARG A 40 -4.81 4.85 3.15
N VAL A 41 -4.05 4.99 4.24
CA VAL A 41 -2.81 5.76 4.21
C VAL A 41 -1.82 5.12 3.25
N ALA A 42 -1.71 3.80 3.29
CA ALA A 42 -0.80 3.06 2.41
C ALA A 42 -1.19 3.24 0.93
N ILE A 43 -2.49 3.19 0.61
CA ILE A 43 -2.96 3.42 -0.75
C ILE A 43 -2.60 4.82 -1.20
N ARG A 44 -2.87 5.80 -0.36
CA ARG A 44 -2.59 7.19 -0.68
C ARG A 44 -1.10 7.42 -0.95
N SER A 45 -0.26 6.85 -0.10
CA SER A 45 1.19 6.96 -0.28
C SER A 45 1.64 6.24 -1.55
N TYR A 46 1.09 5.06 -1.82
CA TYR A 46 1.40 4.30 -3.01
C TYR A 46 1.07 5.09 -4.28
N LEU A 47 -0.13 5.66 -4.33
CA LEU A 47 -0.56 6.43 -5.49
C LEU A 47 0.25 7.70 -5.66
N TRP A 48 0.60 8.35 -4.57
CA TRP A 48 1.43 9.54 -4.59
C TRP A 48 2.81 9.22 -5.19
N ILE A 49 3.43 8.13 -4.73
CA ILE A 49 4.74 7.72 -5.23
C ILE A 49 4.66 7.39 -6.71
N MET A 50 3.62 6.67 -7.13
CA MET A 50 3.44 6.31 -8.53
C MET A 50 3.25 7.54 -9.40
N GLN A 51 2.51 8.53 -8.90
CA GLN A 51 2.29 9.77 -9.62
C GLN A 51 3.59 10.56 -9.76
N VAL A 52 4.38 10.62 -8.71
CA VAL A 52 5.67 11.31 -8.74
C VAL A 52 6.60 10.63 -9.74
N LEU A 53 6.66 9.30 -9.71
CA LEU A 53 7.51 8.56 -10.64
C LEU A 53 7.05 8.72 -12.09
N ALA A 54 5.75 8.75 -12.30
CA ALA A 54 5.21 8.93 -13.65
C ALA A 54 5.42 10.35 -14.17
N GLY A 55 5.40 11.34 -13.28
CA GLY A 55 5.59 12.73 -13.65
C GLY A 55 7.05 13.14 -13.79
N ASP A 56 7.93 12.41 -13.13
CA ASP A 56 9.35 12.71 -13.19
C ASP A 56 10.00 11.85 -14.25
N ARG A 57 10.49 12.50 -15.26
CA ARG A 57 11.12 11.81 -16.39
C ARG A 57 12.58 11.48 -16.15
N ALA A 58 13.12 11.92 -15.05
CA ALA A 58 14.49 11.59 -14.70
C ALA A 58 14.54 10.16 -14.22
N THR A 59 15.06 9.29 -15.04
CA THR A 59 15.24 7.91 -14.66
C THR A 59 16.61 7.76 -14.03
N VAL A 60 16.63 7.49 -12.75
CA VAL A 60 17.87 7.19 -12.05
C VAL A 60 17.94 5.69 -11.90
N GLU A 61 18.90 5.09 -12.57
CA GLU A 61 19.14 3.67 -12.39
C GLU A 61 20.05 3.49 -11.21
N LEU A 62 19.50 2.90 -10.17
CA LEU A 62 20.28 2.55 -9.00
C LEU A 62 20.60 1.07 -9.07
N GLU A 63 21.87 0.77 -9.23
CA GLU A 63 22.30 -0.60 -9.06
C GLU A 63 22.51 -0.87 -7.59
N ILE A 64 21.64 -1.69 -7.05
CA ILE A 64 21.81 -2.14 -5.68
C ILE A 64 22.48 -3.49 -5.73
N LYS A 65 23.74 -3.52 -5.37
CA LYS A 65 24.45 -4.79 -5.25
C LYS A 65 24.15 -5.36 -3.88
N ALA A 66 23.43 -6.44 -3.87
CA ALA A 66 23.17 -7.17 -2.65
C ALA A 66 24.38 -8.07 -2.32
#